data_61a6cfb45731ff4d2e6b5133e9601d75
#
_entry.id   61a6cfb45731ff4d2e6b5133e9601d75
#
_cell.length_a   1.000
_cell.length_b   1.000
_cell.length_c   1.000
_cell.angle_alpha   90.00
_cell.angle_beta   90.00
_cell.angle_gamma   90.00
#
_symmetry.space_group_name_H-M   'P 1'
#
loop_
_entity.id
_entity.type
_entity.pdbx_description
1 polymer ?
#
loop_
_entity_poly.entity_id
_entity_poly.type
_entity_poly.pdbx_seq_one_letter_code
_entity_poly.pdbx_strand_id
1 'polypeptide(L)'
;MSPVKAAPLDVPALAARFAAAGRAAGFRVETYGECAGLPLLALTRRTPGPRPRIYLSAGIHGDEPAPPLTLLALLEAGSFDHRAHWFVCPLLNPGGLARGTRENPGGLDLNRDYKAPRSPEIAAHVQWLQRQPNFAVTLSVHEDWESKGYYLYELNPAGRPSLAEPILQAVTSACPIDHSPLIDGREARAGILRPVSDPLKRELWPESIYLRAHHATLTYTLESPSAFPLDQRIAAHRRALETAIALTITPA
;
A
#
# COMPACT_ATOMS: atom_id res chain seq x y z
N MET A 1 -24.29 0.77 7.57
CA MET A 1 -24.16 -0.65 7.16
C MET A 1 -22.99 -1.22 7.95
N SER A 2 -23.07 -2.46 8.41
CA SER A 2 -21.92 -3.10 9.05
C SER A 2 -20.91 -3.51 7.98
N PRO A 3 -19.59 -3.49 8.27
CA PRO A 3 -18.59 -3.91 7.30
C PRO A 3 -18.87 -5.34 6.83
N VAL A 4 -18.81 -5.57 5.53
CA VAL A 4 -18.85 -6.93 4.96
C VAL A 4 -17.59 -7.63 5.46
N LYS A 5 -17.78 -8.69 6.25
CA LYS A 5 -16.63 -9.46 6.76
C LYS A 5 -15.86 -10.05 5.57
N ALA A 6 -14.61 -9.63 5.42
CA ALA A 6 -13.76 -10.17 4.37
C ALA A 6 -13.50 -11.66 4.61
N ALA A 7 -13.40 -12.43 3.52
CA ALA A 7 -12.99 -13.82 3.62
C ALA A 7 -11.51 -13.89 4.05
N PRO A 8 -11.16 -14.73 5.04
CA PRO A 8 -9.78 -14.95 5.43
C PRO A 8 -8.93 -15.42 4.25
N LEU A 9 -7.68 -14.95 4.20
CA LEU A 9 -6.70 -15.39 3.20
C LEU A 9 -5.87 -16.57 3.75
N ASP A 10 -5.51 -17.50 2.87
CA ASP A 10 -4.47 -18.49 3.18
C ASP A 10 -3.10 -17.79 3.12
N VAL A 11 -2.71 -17.16 4.23
CA VAL A 11 -1.50 -16.37 4.33
C VAL A 11 -0.23 -17.20 4.14
N PRO A 12 -0.10 -18.43 4.66
CA PRO A 12 1.04 -19.30 4.35
C PRO A 12 1.21 -19.54 2.85
N ALA A 13 0.13 -19.91 2.15
CA ALA A 13 0.16 -20.13 0.70
C ALA A 13 0.47 -18.83 -0.06
N LEU A 14 -0.12 -17.71 0.35
CA LEU A 14 0.11 -16.41 -0.25
C LEU A 14 1.58 -15.94 -0.07
N ALA A 15 2.12 -16.09 1.12
CA ALA A 15 3.53 -15.78 1.41
C ALA A 15 4.49 -16.65 0.59
N ALA A 16 4.20 -17.95 0.46
CA ALA A 16 4.97 -18.86 -0.38
C ALA A 16 4.94 -18.44 -1.87
N ARG A 17 3.78 -18.03 -2.37
CA ARG A 17 3.63 -17.52 -3.75
C ARG A 17 4.44 -16.23 -3.97
N PHE A 18 4.36 -15.26 -3.04
CA PHE A 18 5.18 -14.05 -3.11
C PHE A 18 6.67 -14.38 -3.13
N ALA A 19 7.10 -15.30 -2.26
CA ALA A 19 8.50 -15.71 -2.20
C ALA A 19 8.96 -16.39 -3.50
N ALA A 20 8.15 -17.29 -4.06
CA ALA A 20 8.46 -17.98 -5.32
C ALA A 20 8.50 -17.01 -6.50
N ALA A 21 7.44 -16.22 -6.70
CA ALA A 21 7.35 -15.23 -7.78
C ALA A 21 8.46 -14.17 -7.67
N GLY A 22 8.73 -13.69 -6.44
CA GLY A 22 9.80 -12.73 -6.20
C GLY A 22 11.17 -13.27 -6.60
N ARG A 23 11.53 -14.49 -6.17
CA ARG A 23 12.80 -15.11 -6.57
C ARG A 23 12.89 -15.31 -8.08
N ALA A 24 11.82 -15.78 -8.72
CA ALA A 24 11.77 -15.95 -10.17
C ALA A 24 11.94 -14.62 -10.92
N ALA A 25 11.44 -13.51 -10.37
CA ALA A 25 11.59 -12.16 -10.91
C ALA A 25 12.91 -11.47 -10.49
N GLY A 26 13.83 -12.18 -9.83
CA GLY A 26 15.15 -11.64 -9.44
C GLY A 26 15.11 -10.73 -8.20
N PHE A 27 14.11 -10.84 -7.36
CA PHE A 27 14.07 -10.15 -6.07
C PHE A 27 14.85 -10.92 -5.00
N ARG A 28 15.52 -10.18 -4.13
CA ARG A 28 15.87 -10.67 -2.81
C ARG A 28 14.59 -10.72 -1.98
N VAL A 29 14.26 -11.90 -1.49
CA VAL A 29 13.14 -12.12 -0.57
C VAL A 29 13.70 -12.25 0.84
N GLU A 30 13.21 -11.42 1.75
CA GLU A 30 13.63 -11.36 3.15
C GLU A 30 12.41 -11.52 4.06
N THR A 31 12.53 -12.40 5.07
CA THR A 31 11.63 -12.41 6.22
C THR A 31 12.24 -11.48 7.26
N TYR A 32 11.68 -10.28 7.42
CA TYR A 32 12.20 -9.28 8.34
C TYR A 32 11.61 -9.35 9.75
N GLY A 33 10.65 -10.24 9.95
CA GLY A 33 10.00 -10.53 11.22
C GLY A 33 9.02 -11.68 11.10
N GLU A 34 8.46 -12.10 12.22
CA GLU A 34 7.43 -13.12 12.28
C GLU A 34 6.41 -12.76 13.36
N CYS A 35 5.14 -12.93 13.08
CA CYS A 35 4.05 -12.68 14.03
C CYS A 35 3.03 -13.80 13.97
N ALA A 36 2.73 -14.39 15.12
CA ALA A 36 1.80 -15.52 15.25
C ALA A 36 2.14 -16.71 14.31
N GLY A 37 3.43 -17.02 14.12
CA GLY A 37 3.90 -18.10 13.25
C GLY A 37 3.82 -17.75 11.75
N LEU A 38 3.55 -16.50 11.39
CA LEU A 38 3.41 -16.03 10.01
C LEU A 38 4.51 -15.03 9.66
N PRO A 39 5.13 -15.13 8.47
CA PRO A 39 6.27 -14.29 8.11
C PRO A 39 5.84 -12.86 7.71
N LEU A 40 6.63 -11.88 8.12
CA LEU A 40 6.63 -10.53 7.58
C LEU A 40 7.64 -10.48 6.42
N LEU A 41 7.15 -10.33 5.20
CA LEU A 41 7.96 -10.42 3.98
C LEU A 41 8.30 -9.06 3.40
N ALA A 42 9.54 -8.92 2.95
CA ALA A 42 9.96 -7.86 2.07
C ALA A 42 10.64 -8.42 0.81
N LEU A 43 10.28 -7.87 -0.34
CA LEU A 43 10.87 -8.18 -1.62
C LEU A 43 11.63 -6.93 -2.11
N THR A 44 12.92 -7.06 -2.36
CA THR A 44 13.77 -5.96 -2.83
C THR A 44 14.46 -6.34 -4.12
N ARG A 45 14.33 -5.49 -5.16
CA ARG A 45 15.10 -5.63 -6.39
C ARG A 45 15.82 -4.33 -6.66
N ARG A 46 17.14 -4.41 -6.78
CA ARG A 46 18.02 -3.29 -7.13
C ARG A 46 18.66 -3.57 -8.47
N THR A 47 18.49 -2.64 -9.41
CA THR A 47 19.08 -2.70 -10.74
C THR A 47 20.27 -1.74 -10.80
N PRO A 48 21.41 -2.08 -11.41
CA PRO A 48 22.56 -1.17 -11.57
C PRO A 48 22.16 0.15 -12.24
N GLY A 49 22.79 1.25 -11.81
CA GLY A 49 22.57 2.60 -12.34
C GLY A 49 21.52 3.43 -11.60
N PRO A 50 21.42 4.71 -11.94
CA PRO A 50 20.44 5.63 -11.33
C PRO A 50 19.03 5.28 -11.80
N ARG A 51 18.18 4.88 -10.86
CA ARG A 51 16.79 4.49 -11.08
C ARG A 51 15.92 5.08 -9.99
N PRO A 52 14.65 5.41 -10.27
CA PRO A 52 13.72 5.77 -9.22
C PRO A 52 13.53 4.60 -8.24
N ARG A 53 13.39 4.93 -6.95
CA ARG A 53 13.11 3.95 -5.91
C ARG A 53 11.64 4.02 -5.59
N ILE A 54 10.94 2.92 -5.77
CA ILE A 54 9.49 2.82 -5.59
C ILE A 54 9.22 1.85 -4.44
N TYR A 55 8.50 2.33 -3.44
CA TYR A 55 8.03 1.52 -2.33
C TYR A 55 6.54 1.20 -2.48
N LEU A 56 6.17 -0.06 -2.23
CA LEU A 56 4.79 -0.52 -2.23
C LEU A 56 4.51 -1.34 -0.96
N SER A 57 3.37 -1.10 -0.35
CA SER A 57 2.88 -1.88 0.79
C SER A 57 1.42 -2.27 0.63
N ALA A 58 1.05 -3.38 1.28
CA ALA A 58 -0.32 -3.88 1.32
C ALA A 58 -0.59 -4.73 2.56
N GLY A 59 -1.86 -4.94 2.86
CA GLY A 59 -2.31 -5.88 3.88
C GLY A 59 -1.99 -5.45 5.30
N ILE A 60 -2.01 -4.14 5.58
CA ILE A 60 -1.90 -3.61 6.94
C ILE A 60 -3.22 -3.80 7.72
N HIS A 61 -4.35 -3.75 7.03
CA HIS A 61 -5.63 -4.18 7.55
C HIS A 61 -5.97 -5.57 6.98
N GLY A 62 -6.35 -6.50 7.84
CA GLY A 62 -6.55 -7.88 7.43
C GLY A 62 -7.91 -8.15 6.78
N ASP A 63 -8.83 -7.20 6.83
CA ASP A 63 -10.12 -7.21 6.14
C ASP A 63 -10.06 -6.61 4.73
N GLU A 64 -8.85 -6.27 4.24
CA GLU A 64 -8.58 -5.69 2.93
C GLU A 64 -7.84 -6.69 2.02
N PRO A 65 -8.51 -7.67 1.41
CA PRO A 65 -7.84 -8.74 0.64
C PRO A 65 -7.34 -8.31 -0.75
N ALA A 66 -7.96 -7.31 -1.41
CA ALA A 66 -7.60 -6.93 -2.76
C ALA A 66 -6.17 -6.36 -2.89
N PRO A 67 -5.66 -5.52 -1.96
CA PRO A 67 -4.30 -5.00 -2.02
C PRO A 67 -3.20 -6.06 -2.15
N PRO A 68 -3.06 -7.04 -1.25
CA PRO A 68 -2.02 -8.06 -1.40
C PRO A 68 -2.19 -8.91 -2.65
N LEU A 69 -3.42 -9.25 -3.03
CA LEU A 69 -3.69 -10.01 -4.26
C LEU A 69 -3.31 -9.22 -5.51
N THR A 70 -3.51 -7.90 -5.51
CA THR A 70 -3.07 -7.02 -6.60
C THR A 70 -1.54 -6.98 -6.72
N LEU A 71 -0.83 -6.83 -5.61
CA LEU A 71 0.64 -6.82 -5.64
C LEU A 71 1.21 -8.16 -6.14
N LEU A 72 0.58 -9.28 -5.75
CA LEU A 72 0.98 -10.59 -6.26
C LEU A 72 0.74 -10.71 -7.77
N ALA A 73 -0.43 -10.31 -8.26
CA ALA A 73 -0.74 -10.35 -9.69
C ALA A 73 0.23 -9.49 -10.53
N LEU A 74 0.61 -8.31 -10.04
CA LEU A 74 1.61 -7.45 -10.69
C LEU A 74 3.01 -8.08 -10.69
N LEU A 75 3.40 -8.72 -9.59
CA LEU A 75 4.68 -9.41 -9.48
C LEU A 75 4.75 -10.59 -10.45
N GLU A 76 3.72 -11.42 -10.49
CA GLU A 76 3.61 -12.58 -11.41
C GLU A 76 3.54 -12.15 -12.88
N ALA A 77 2.95 -10.99 -13.18
CA ALA A 77 2.93 -10.39 -14.51
C ALA A 77 4.25 -9.72 -14.94
N GLY A 78 5.26 -9.67 -14.06
CA GLY A 78 6.55 -9.04 -14.37
C GLY A 78 6.52 -7.50 -14.42
N SER A 79 5.50 -6.87 -13.80
CA SER A 79 5.33 -5.41 -13.82
C SER A 79 6.45 -4.67 -13.06
N PHE A 80 7.14 -5.33 -12.15
CA PHE A 80 8.26 -4.78 -11.39
C PHE A 80 9.59 -5.09 -12.08
N ASP A 81 9.84 -4.43 -13.18
CA ASP A 81 10.97 -4.69 -14.07
C ASP A 81 12.28 -3.96 -13.69
N HIS A 82 13.25 -3.91 -14.59
CA HIS A 82 14.58 -3.33 -14.36
C HIS A 82 14.63 -1.79 -14.42
N ARG A 83 13.51 -1.10 -14.68
CA ARG A 83 13.48 0.36 -14.85
C ARG A 83 13.42 1.11 -13.52
N ALA A 84 13.16 0.43 -12.41
CA ALA A 84 13.17 1.00 -11.07
C ALA A 84 13.89 0.10 -10.06
N HIS A 85 14.17 0.65 -8.87
CA HIS A 85 14.47 -0.13 -7.67
C HIS A 85 13.17 -0.35 -6.92
N TRP A 86 12.88 -1.58 -6.58
CA TRP A 86 11.63 -2.00 -5.97
C TRP A 86 11.82 -2.40 -4.52
N PHE A 87 10.88 -1.96 -3.68
CA PHE A 87 10.79 -2.28 -2.27
C PHE A 87 9.32 -2.60 -1.97
N VAL A 88 9.01 -3.87 -1.75
CA VAL A 88 7.62 -4.33 -1.64
C VAL A 88 7.41 -5.06 -0.32
N CYS A 89 6.49 -4.58 0.52
CA CYS A 89 6.05 -5.21 1.77
C CYS A 89 4.56 -5.62 1.61
N PRO A 90 4.29 -6.84 1.12
CA PRO A 90 2.95 -7.17 0.63
C PRO A 90 1.97 -7.64 1.72
N LEU A 91 2.46 -7.98 2.92
CA LEU A 91 1.70 -8.63 4.00
C LEU A 91 2.10 -8.03 5.35
N LEU A 92 1.65 -6.78 5.63
CA LEU A 92 2.04 -6.07 6.86
C LEU A 92 1.34 -6.60 8.11
N ASN A 93 0.14 -7.17 7.98
CA ASN A 93 -0.66 -7.77 9.04
C ASN A 93 -1.05 -9.22 8.68
N PRO A 94 -0.09 -10.14 8.68
CA PRO A 94 -0.39 -11.51 8.27
C PRO A 94 -1.43 -12.19 9.17
N GLY A 95 -1.44 -11.88 10.47
CA GLY A 95 -2.40 -12.42 11.42
C GLY A 95 -3.82 -11.90 11.23
N GLY A 96 -3.99 -10.62 10.90
CA GLY A 96 -5.27 -10.03 10.53
C GLY A 96 -5.82 -10.58 9.22
N LEU A 97 -4.96 -10.68 8.18
CA LEU A 97 -5.32 -11.27 6.88
C LEU A 97 -5.80 -12.72 7.00
N ALA A 98 -5.15 -13.52 7.85
CA ALA A 98 -5.56 -14.89 8.12
C ALA A 98 -6.90 -15.00 8.86
N ARG A 99 -7.39 -13.93 9.48
CA ARG A 99 -8.67 -13.85 10.20
C ARG A 99 -9.74 -13.04 9.48
N GLY A 100 -9.37 -12.25 8.47
CA GLY A 100 -10.24 -11.27 7.83
C GLY A 100 -10.66 -10.17 8.79
N THR A 101 -9.75 -9.71 9.67
CA THR A 101 -9.99 -8.64 10.64
C THR A 101 -9.10 -7.44 10.41
N ARG A 102 -9.62 -6.23 10.60
CA ARG A 102 -8.86 -4.99 10.42
C ARG A 102 -7.60 -4.97 11.29
N GLU A 103 -7.78 -5.25 12.58
CA GLU A 103 -6.71 -5.24 13.55
C GLU A 103 -5.84 -6.50 13.45
N ASN A 104 -4.68 -6.44 14.07
CA ASN A 104 -3.84 -7.63 14.28
C ASN A 104 -4.46 -8.57 15.33
N PRO A 105 -3.90 -9.79 15.55
CA PRO A 105 -4.37 -10.70 16.57
C PRO A 105 -4.41 -10.15 18.00
N GLY A 106 -3.66 -9.08 18.29
CA GLY A 106 -3.65 -8.36 19.56
C GLY A 106 -4.70 -7.24 19.68
N GLY A 107 -5.55 -7.05 18.67
CA GLY A 107 -6.59 -6.00 18.67
C GLY A 107 -6.05 -4.60 18.41
N LEU A 108 -4.90 -4.45 17.77
CA LEU A 108 -4.31 -3.17 17.41
C LEU A 108 -4.54 -2.85 15.93
N ASP A 109 -5.02 -1.63 15.64
CA ASP A 109 -4.97 -1.06 14.31
C ASP A 109 -3.52 -0.68 13.98
N LEU A 110 -2.86 -1.50 13.17
CA LEU A 110 -1.45 -1.33 12.81
C LEU A 110 -1.21 -0.01 12.06
N ASN A 111 -2.19 0.49 11.33
CA ASN A 111 -2.10 1.76 10.60
C ASN A 111 -2.35 2.99 11.52
N ARG A 112 -2.18 2.83 12.83
CA ARG A 112 -2.15 3.87 13.85
C ARG A 112 -0.90 3.79 14.74
N ASP A 113 -0.01 2.83 14.48
CA ASP A 113 1.05 2.43 15.42
C ASP A 113 2.47 2.92 15.03
N TYR A 114 2.63 3.67 13.91
CA TYR A 114 3.96 4.01 13.37
C TYR A 114 4.72 5.09 14.16
N LYS A 115 4.06 5.94 14.95
CA LYS A 115 4.74 7.02 15.70
C LYS A 115 5.58 6.48 16.87
N ALA A 116 5.03 5.48 17.56
CA ALA A 116 5.66 4.81 18.70
C ALA A 116 5.21 3.34 18.67
N PRO A 117 5.88 2.47 17.91
CA PRO A 117 5.44 1.11 17.67
C PRO A 117 5.27 0.29 18.95
N ARG A 118 4.09 -0.29 19.14
CA ARG A 118 3.73 -1.19 20.24
C ARG A 118 3.55 -2.62 19.75
N SER A 119 3.15 -2.78 18.47
CA SER A 119 2.99 -4.09 17.85
C SER A 119 4.32 -4.62 17.33
N PRO A 120 4.55 -5.94 17.41
CA PRO A 120 5.77 -6.55 16.85
C PRO A 120 5.83 -6.38 15.32
N GLU A 121 4.69 -6.38 14.64
CA GLU A 121 4.61 -6.18 13.19
C GLU A 121 5.20 -4.81 12.79
N ILE A 122 4.71 -3.73 13.41
CA ILE A 122 5.17 -2.39 13.06
C ILE A 122 6.57 -2.11 13.58
N ALA A 123 6.94 -2.63 14.76
CA ALA A 123 8.31 -2.53 15.25
C ALA A 123 9.31 -3.15 14.25
N ALA A 124 9.03 -4.34 13.76
CA ALA A 124 9.87 -5.02 12.77
C ALA A 124 9.88 -4.27 11.41
N HIS A 125 8.72 -3.76 10.97
CA HIS A 125 8.61 -3.02 9.72
C HIS A 125 9.37 -1.69 9.78
N VAL A 126 9.26 -0.95 10.87
CA VAL A 126 10.01 0.30 11.09
C VAL A 126 11.52 0.03 11.10
N GLN A 127 11.99 -1.03 11.78
CA GLN A 127 13.39 -1.42 11.75
C GLN A 127 13.86 -1.79 10.33
N TRP A 128 13.01 -2.45 9.54
CA TRP A 128 13.33 -2.74 8.15
C TRP A 128 13.40 -1.46 7.31
N LEU A 129 12.42 -0.54 7.43
CA LEU A 129 12.38 0.74 6.73
C LEU A 129 13.62 1.60 7.03
N GLN A 130 14.06 1.68 8.29
CA GLN A 130 15.25 2.45 8.71
C GLN A 130 16.53 2.04 7.97
N ARG A 131 16.60 0.82 7.44
CA ARG A 131 17.73 0.34 6.64
C ARG A 131 17.56 0.64 5.15
N GLN A 132 16.42 1.21 4.73
CA GLN A 132 16.16 1.49 3.32
C GLN A 132 16.53 2.93 2.95
N PRO A 133 16.87 3.19 1.68
CA PRO A 133 17.09 4.55 1.20
C PRO A 133 15.79 5.33 1.09
N ASN A 134 15.88 6.65 0.84
CA ASN A 134 14.73 7.44 0.48
C ASN A 134 14.10 6.98 -0.85
N PHE A 135 12.78 7.05 -0.93
CA PHE A 135 11.99 6.66 -2.07
C PHE A 135 11.58 7.87 -2.92
N ALA A 136 11.48 7.67 -4.23
CA ALA A 136 10.93 8.67 -5.14
C ALA A 136 9.42 8.82 -4.96
N VAL A 137 8.74 7.69 -4.73
CA VAL A 137 7.31 7.60 -4.44
C VAL A 137 7.03 6.40 -3.53
N THR A 138 6.02 6.53 -2.68
CA THR A 138 5.48 5.43 -1.89
C THR A 138 4.01 5.24 -2.19
N LEU A 139 3.58 3.98 -2.31
CA LEU A 139 2.24 3.56 -2.70
C LEU A 139 1.74 2.55 -1.66
N SER A 140 0.98 3.01 -0.67
CA SER A 140 0.30 2.16 0.31
C SER A 140 -1.10 1.82 -0.21
N VAL A 141 -1.39 0.53 -0.34
CA VAL A 141 -2.61 0.05 -0.99
C VAL A 141 -3.60 -0.45 0.05
N HIS A 142 -4.83 0.06 0.00
CA HIS A 142 -5.88 -0.10 0.99
C HIS A 142 -7.26 -0.33 0.38
N GLU A 143 -8.24 -0.64 1.22
CA GLU A 143 -9.67 -0.64 0.90
C GLU A 143 -10.45 0.13 1.95
N ASP A 144 -11.53 0.78 1.53
CA ASP A 144 -12.46 1.47 2.42
C ASP A 144 -13.88 0.91 2.25
N TRP A 145 -14.47 0.45 3.37
CA TRP A 145 -15.82 -0.12 3.37
C TRP A 145 -16.92 0.95 3.33
N GLU A 146 -16.62 2.21 3.65
CA GLU A 146 -17.57 3.32 3.62
C GLU A 146 -17.59 4.04 2.27
N SER A 147 -16.56 3.86 1.45
CA SER A 147 -16.43 4.59 0.20
C SER A 147 -17.41 4.11 -0.88
N LYS A 148 -17.86 5.05 -1.70
CA LYS A 148 -18.79 4.82 -2.82
C LYS A 148 -18.08 4.60 -4.14
N GLY A 149 -16.77 4.76 -4.17
CA GLY A 149 -15.90 4.64 -5.33
C GLY A 149 -14.44 4.69 -4.93
N TYR A 150 -13.58 4.60 -5.90
CA TYR A 150 -12.13 4.68 -5.68
C TYR A 150 -11.71 6.11 -5.33
N TYR A 151 -10.77 6.26 -4.40
CA TYR A 151 -10.18 7.54 -4.05
C TYR A 151 -8.72 7.37 -3.60
N LEU A 152 -8.02 8.46 -3.36
CA LEU A 152 -6.65 8.41 -2.84
C LEU A 152 -6.33 9.61 -1.96
N TYR A 153 -5.36 9.40 -1.07
CA TYR A 153 -4.64 10.47 -0.38
C TYR A 153 -3.32 10.78 -1.08
N GLU A 154 -3.00 12.06 -1.16
CA GLU A 154 -1.70 12.54 -1.59
C GLU A 154 -1.04 13.36 -0.48
N LEU A 155 0.17 12.95 -0.08
CA LEU A 155 1.05 13.76 0.76
C LEU A 155 2.26 14.18 -0.08
N ASN A 156 2.31 15.47 -0.43
CA ASN A 156 3.30 16.04 -1.36
C ASN A 156 3.91 17.32 -0.79
N PRO A 157 4.68 17.24 0.31
CA PRO A 157 5.24 18.42 0.98
C PRO A 157 6.26 19.18 0.12
N ALA A 158 6.86 18.54 -0.87
CA ALA A 158 7.88 19.14 -1.73
C ALA A 158 7.28 19.78 -3.01
N GLY A 159 5.95 19.77 -3.18
CA GLY A 159 5.29 20.35 -4.37
C GLY A 159 5.73 19.71 -5.69
N ARG A 160 6.04 18.41 -5.68
CA ARG A 160 6.40 17.66 -6.90
C ARG A 160 5.21 17.57 -7.84
N PRO A 161 5.41 17.32 -9.15
CA PRO A 161 4.31 17.03 -10.05
C PRO A 161 3.43 15.90 -9.48
N SER A 162 2.12 16.16 -9.40
CA SER A 162 1.15 15.20 -8.85
C SER A 162 0.91 14.06 -9.85
N LEU A 163 0.79 12.84 -9.31
CA LEU A 163 0.36 11.67 -10.07
C LEU A 163 -1.12 11.35 -9.83
N ALA A 164 -1.81 12.08 -8.94
CA ALA A 164 -3.13 11.73 -8.46
C ALA A 164 -4.18 11.75 -9.56
N GLU A 165 -4.25 12.82 -10.34
CA GLU A 165 -5.23 12.98 -11.41
C GLU A 165 -5.08 11.91 -12.50
N PRO A 166 -3.88 11.64 -13.06
CA PRO A 166 -3.68 10.55 -14.01
C PRO A 166 -4.01 9.16 -13.43
N ILE A 167 -3.67 8.92 -12.16
CA ILE A 167 -4.00 7.65 -11.48
C ILE A 167 -5.52 7.46 -11.48
N LEU A 168 -6.29 8.44 -10.98
CA LEU A 168 -7.74 8.33 -10.93
C LEU A 168 -8.37 8.23 -12.31
N GLN A 169 -7.85 8.96 -13.30
CA GLN A 169 -8.31 8.84 -14.67
C GLN A 169 -8.15 7.41 -15.21
N ALA A 170 -7.04 6.75 -14.94
CA ALA A 170 -6.82 5.37 -15.37
C ALA A 170 -7.75 4.38 -14.66
N VAL A 171 -8.08 4.63 -13.40
CA VAL A 171 -8.98 3.79 -12.59
C VAL A 171 -10.41 3.82 -13.11
N THR A 172 -10.88 4.90 -13.75
CA THR A 172 -12.26 5.02 -14.24
C THR A 172 -12.69 3.89 -15.17
N SER A 173 -11.73 3.23 -15.83
CA SER A 173 -12.00 2.07 -16.70
C SER A 173 -12.37 0.79 -15.94
N ALA A 174 -12.09 0.73 -14.63
CA ALA A 174 -12.31 -0.44 -13.79
C ALA A 174 -13.27 -0.19 -12.63
N CYS A 175 -13.26 1.03 -12.07
CA CYS A 175 -14.03 1.37 -10.88
C CYS A 175 -14.48 2.84 -10.96
N PRO A 176 -15.72 3.18 -10.53
CA PRO A 176 -16.12 4.60 -10.40
C PRO A 176 -15.25 5.29 -9.35
N ILE A 177 -15.05 6.59 -9.53
CA ILE A 177 -14.37 7.45 -8.55
C ILE A 177 -15.37 7.96 -7.53
N ASP A 178 -14.97 8.05 -6.27
CA ASP A 178 -15.78 8.71 -5.25
C ASP A 178 -15.67 10.24 -5.42
N HIS A 179 -16.75 10.85 -5.85
CA HIS A 179 -16.86 12.29 -6.04
C HIS A 179 -17.49 13.02 -4.85
N SER A 180 -17.62 12.36 -3.72
CA SER A 180 -18.14 12.97 -2.49
C SER A 180 -17.23 14.14 -2.08
N PRO A 181 -17.79 15.29 -1.65
CA PRO A 181 -16.99 16.42 -1.19
C PRO A 181 -16.29 16.16 0.15
N LEU A 182 -16.80 15.17 0.90
CA LEU A 182 -16.22 14.65 2.14
C LEU A 182 -16.03 13.15 2.01
N ILE A 183 -14.80 12.68 2.20
CA ILE A 183 -14.41 11.28 2.23
C ILE A 183 -13.56 11.07 3.49
N ASP A 184 -13.81 10.02 4.26
CA ASP A 184 -13.14 9.76 5.55
C ASP A 184 -13.11 11.01 6.47
N GLY A 185 -14.24 11.74 6.51
CA GLY A 185 -14.39 12.97 7.29
C GLY A 185 -13.51 14.15 6.87
N ARG A 186 -12.95 14.13 5.66
CA ARG A 186 -12.04 15.13 5.12
C ARG A 186 -12.53 15.68 3.80
N GLU A 187 -12.17 16.93 3.51
CA GLU A 187 -12.42 17.52 2.21
C GLU A 187 -11.71 16.74 1.12
N ALA A 188 -12.48 16.38 0.09
CA ALA A 188 -12.00 15.70 -1.10
C ALA A 188 -12.40 16.47 -2.35
N ARG A 189 -11.54 16.44 -3.36
CA ARG A 189 -11.83 17.02 -4.66
C ARG A 189 -11.58 16.00 -5.75
N ALA A 190 -12.64 15.61 -6.45
CA ALA A 190 -12.57 14.60 -7.53
C ALA A 190 -11.89 13.29 -7.09
N GLY A 191 -12.19 12.80 -5.87
CA GLY A 191 -11.60 11.58 -5.32
C GLY A 191 -10.18 11.74 -4.76
N ILE A 192 -9.67 12.96 -4.65
CA ILE A 192 -8.32 13.24 -4.15
C ILE A 192 -8.41 13.98 -2.82
N LEU A 193 -7.76 13.43 -1.81
CA LEU A 193 -7.60 14.05 -0.49
C LEU A 193 -6.18 14.59 -0.35
N ARG A 194 -6.06 15.92 -0.15
CA ARG A 194 -4.80 16.62 0.12
C ARG A 194 -4.88 17.32 1.47
N PRO A 195 -4.57 16.61 2.58
CA PRO A 195 -4.67 17.20 3.91
C PRO A 195 -3.83 18.46 4.04
N VAL A 196 -4.47 19.56 4.42
CA VAL A 196 -3.79 20.88 4.59
C VAL A 196 -3.12 21.01 5.96
N SER A 197 -3.60 20.29 6.98
CA SER A 197 -3.00 20.28 8.30
C SER A 197 -1.68 19.51 8.30
N ASP A 198 -0.70 19.95 9.09
CA ASP A 198 0.56 19.22 9.22
C ASP A 198 0.32 17.82 9.81
N PRO A 199 0.50 16.76 9.03
CA PRO A 199 0.20 15.41 9.48
C PRO A 199 1.15 14.92 10.58
N LEU A 200 2.33 15.52 10.73
CA LEU A 200 3.30 15.16 11.78
C LEU A 200 2.80 15.54 13.19
N LYS A 201 1.85 16.47 13.29
CA LYS A 201 1.21 16.85 14.56
C LYS A 201 0.17 15.85 15.06
N ARG A 202 -0.18 14.84 14.26
CA ARG A 202 -1.14 13.81 14.69
C ARG A 202 -0.60 13.00 15.86
N GLU A 203 -1.48 12.62 16.76
CA GLU A 203 -1.15 11.76 17.89
C GLU A 203 -0.77 10.35 17.43
N LEU A 204 -1.56 9.79 16.51
CA LEU A 204 -1.35 8.47 15.93
C LEU A 204 -0.93 8.60 14.47
N TRP A 205 0.10 7.86 14.07
CA TRP A 205 0.60 7.88 12.70
C TRP A 205 0.22 6.62 11.93
N PRO A 206 -0.48 6.77 10.80
CA PRO A 206 -0.50 5.74 9.77
C PRO A 206 0.88 5.62 9.08
N GLU A 207 1.06 4.53 8.33
CA GLU A 207 2.27 4.26 7.55
C GLU A 207 2.67 5.45 6.65
N SER A 208 1.71 6.03 5.95
CA SER A 208 1.95 7.15 5.02
C SER A 208 2.58 8.36 5.67
N ILE A 209 2.24 8.66 6.94
CA ILE A 209 2.87 9.77 7.68
C ILE A 209 4.30 9.41 8.06
N TYR A 210 4.56 8.18 8.50
CA TYR A 210 5.91 7.72 8.80
C TYR A 210 6.80 7.79 7.55
N LEU A 211 6.32 7.27 6.42
CA LEU A 211 7.03 7.31 5.15
C LEU A 211 7.31 8.75 4.70
N ARG A 212 6.33 9.65 4.82
CA ARG A 212 6.53 11.09 4.54
C ARG A 212 7.59 11.71 5.43
N ALA A 213 7.61 11.36 6.71
CA ALA A 213 8.54 11.93 7.67
C ALA A 213 9.99 11.48 7.45
N HIS A 214 10.20 10.25 7.00
CA HIS A 214 11.50 9.60 7.04
C HIS A 214 12.04 9.13 5.69
N HIS A 215 11.19 8.93 4.67
CA HIS A 215 11.61 8.20 3.46
C HIS A 215 11.17 8.84 2.14
N ALA A 216 10.11 9.63 2.09
CA ALA A 216 9.54 10.04 0.81
C ALA A 216 8.97 11.45 0.81
N THR A 217 9.16 12.15 -0.30
CA THR A 217 8.58 13.47 -0.54
C THR A 217 7.25 13.40 -1.31
N LEU A 218 6.87 12.21 -1.78
CA LEU A 218 5.63 11.95 -2.49
C LEU A 218 5.05 10.61 -2.04
N THR A 219 3.88 10.64 -1.41
CA THR A 219 3.26 9.47 -0.79
C THR A 219 1.80 9.41 -1.17
N TYR A 220 1.35 8.26 -1.64
CA TYR A 220 -0.04 7.97 -1.95
C TYR A 220 -0.57 6.84 -1.06
N THR A 221 -1.80 7.01 -0.56
CA THR A 221 -2.62 5.92 -0.04
C THR A 221 -3.77 5.73 -1.02
N LEU A 222 -3.87 4.53 -1.58
CA LEU A 222 -4.81 4.17 -2.64
C LEU A 222 -5.95 3.35 -2.02
N GLU A 223 -7.19 3.77 -2.23
CA GLU A 223 -8.35 3.21 -1.53
C GLU A 223 -9.39 2.70 -2.53
N SER A 224 -9.64 1.39 -2.54
CA SER A 224 -10.76 0.83 -3.30
C SER A 224 -11.98 0.58 -2.42
N PRO A 225 -13.22 0.68 -2.96
CA PRO A 225 -14.43 0.44 -2.18
C PRO A 225 -14.61 -1.05 -1.87
N SER A 226 -14.53 -1.47 -0.61
CA SER A 226 -14.66 -2.87 -0.17
C SER A 226 -16.01 -3.51 -0.52
N ALA A 227 -17.05 -2.69 -0.74
CA ALA A 227 -18.38 -3.17 -1.12
C ALA A 227 -18.45 -3.70 -2.57
N PHE A 228 -17.41 -3.45 -3.39
CA PHE A 228 -17.39 -3.88 -4.79
C PHE A 228 -16.83 -5.31 -4.94
N PRO A 229 -17.11 -6.01 -6.04
CA PRO A 229 -16.53 -7.31 -6.32
C PRO A 229 -15.00 -7.33 -6.21
N LEU A 230 -14.43 -8.41 -5.70
CA LEU A 230 -12.99 -8.51 -5.44
C LEU A 230 -12.15 -8.32 -6.70
N ASP A 231 -12.57 -8.91 -7.82
CA ASP A 231 -11.92 -8.79 -9.12
C ASP A 231 -11.92 -7.35 -9.64
N GLN A 232 -13.01 -6.60 -9.39
CA GLN A 232 -13.12 -5.19 -9.74
C GLN A 232 -12.16 -4.32 -8.90
N ARG A 233 -12.05 -4.60 -7.61
CA ARG A 233 -11.10 -3.90 -6.70
C ARG A 233 -9.66 -4.16 -7.10
N ILE A 234 -9.32 -5.41 -7.42
CA ILE A 234 -8.01 -5.80 -7.93
C ILE A 234 -7.72 -5.08 -9.27
N ALA A 235 -8.67 -5.05 -10.19
CA ALA A 235 -8.51 -4.35 -11.46
C ALA A 235 -8.29 -2.85 -11.27
N ALA A 236 -9.02 -2.21 -10.35
CA ALA A 236 -8.87 -0.79 -10.02
C ALA A 236 -7.48 -0.47 -9.46
N HIS A 237 -7.03 -1.23 -8.45
CA HIS A 237 -5.69 -1.08 -7.89
C HIS A 237 -4.58 -1.34 -8.92
N ARG A 238 -4.78 -2.34 -9.78
CA ARG A 238 -3.84 -2.63 -10.86
C ARG A 238 -3.67 -1.42 -11.79
N ARG A 239 -4.78 -0.79 -12.23
CA ARG A 239 -4.74 0.44 -13.06
C ARG A 239 -4.03 1.58 -12.36
N ALA A 240 -4.34 1.79 -11.08
CA ALA A 240 -3.71 2.83 -10.27
C ALA A 240 -2.19 2.63 -10.17
N LEU A 241 -1.76 1.43 -9.81
CA LEU A 241 -0.34 1.11 -9.62
C LEU A 241 0.44 1.13 -10.93
N GLU A 242 -0.08 0.53 -12.01
CA GLU A 242 0.56 0.55 -13.34
C GLU A 242 0.78 2.00 -13.81
N THR A 243 -0.20 2.89 -13.60
CA THR A 243 -0.10 4.30 -13.97
C THR A 243 0.91 5.06 -13.10
N ALA A 244 0.84 4.90 -11.77
CA ALA A 244 1.79 5.53 -10.85
C ALA A 244 3.23 5.11 -11.14
N ILE A 245 3.45 3.83 -11.40
CA ILE A 245 4.74 3.25 -11.77
C ILE A 245 5.25 3.84 -13.08
N ALA A 246 4.42 3.83 -14.14
CA ALA A 246 4.81 4.36 -15.45
C ALA A 246 5.23 5.82 -15.38
N LEU A 247 4.45 6.67 -14.71
CA LEU A 247 4.75 8.09 -14.54
C LEU A 247 5.99 8.35 -13.66
N THR A 248 6.27 7.48 -12.70
CA THR A 248 7.49 7.59 -11.86
C THR A 248 8.75 7.21 -12.62
N ILE A 249 8.65 6.22 -13.51
CA ILE A 249 9.79 5.70 -14.29
C ILE A 249 10.13 6.62 -15.47
N THR A 250 9.13 7.25 -16.05
CA THR A 250 9.29 8.18 -17.18
C THR A 250 8.96 9.60 -16.69
N PRO A 251 9.91 10.30 -16.04
CA PRO A 251 9.67 11.70 -15.68
C PRO A 251 9.43 12.52 -16.94
N ALA A 252 8.44 13.42 -16.85
CA ALA A 252 8.12 14.38 -17.92
C ALA A 252 9.28 15.34 -18.19
#